data_82dca765601f256e1c3babd5da4f70bd
#
_entry.id   82dca765601f256e1c3babd5da4f70bd
#
_cell.length_a   1.000
_cell.length_b   1.000
_cell.length_c   1.000
_cell.angle_alpha   90.00
_cell.angle_beta   90.00
_cell.angle_gamma   90.00
#
_symmetry.space_group_name_H-M   'P 1'
#
loop_
_entity.id
_entity.type
_entity.pdbx_description
1 polymer ?
#
loop_
_entity_poly.entity_id
_entity_poly.type
_entity_poly.pdbx_seq_one_letter_code
_entity_poly.pdbx_strand_id
1 'polypeptide(L)'
;MTALLETPVRRSRRDWRLLWSAGAISSLGDGAFLAALPLLASTMTTDPQLIAGVTAWGTLPWLLAALPAGALADRLDARRTLSFVQLAQALLIGALAVLVMLRSGGILAVYAVAFAVGLAETLAKVSGQRLLPVVVDPAGLEKANGRQNAALFANRQFLGQPLGAFLFSVAAGLPFWVDVASFLVSALLVRSLSRSAPGVADRRALRSEIAAGVRWLASHPLLRTLSLLAGVANLANFLAMATFVLFVRDRLGVSDAAYGVVVALTGVGGVLGSFLSARIVGRFGGRRTVLTTLFVTPTAMIVLGLYAHDIVTLTALASITTFSASLWNVAVMSLRQRTVPAELMGRVASVGLLLAFGTQPIGALLGGLVAGWWGLAAPWIVAGVVRLVAAVASLRPLTRWPTSA
;
A
#
# COMPACT_ATOMS: atom_id res chain seq x y z
N MET A 1 -0.90 28.17 -43.58
CA MET A 1 -1.31 27.06 -42.74
C MET A 1 -0.06 26.30 -42.36
N THR A 2 0.66 26.86 -41.36
CA THR A 2 2.03 26.45 -40.99
C THR A 2 1.91 25.45 -39.84
N ALA A 3 2.17 24.18 -40.14
CA ALA A 3 2.30 23.15 -39.11
C ALA A 3 3.50 23.52 -38.22
N LEU A 4 3.22 23.91 -37.00
CA LEU A 4 4.22 24.00 -35.94
C LEU A 4 4.74 22.58 -35.71
N LEU A 5 5.90 22.28 -36.29
CA LEU A 5 6.69 21.09 -35.97
C LEU A 5 7.05 21.20 -34.52
N GLU A 6 6.27 20.52 -33.67
CA GLU A 6 6.64 20.25 -32.28
C GLU A 6 7.99 19.51 -32.33
N THR A 7 9.06 20.23 -32.04
CA THR A 7 10.39 19.65 -31.83
C THR A 7 10.24 18.53 -30.76
N PRO A 8 10.68 17.29 -31.08
CA PRO A 8 10.59 16.18 -30.12
C PRO A 8 11.42 16.56 -28.90
N VAL A 9 10.72 16.86 -27.83
CA VAL A 9 11.28 17.30 -26.57
C VAL A 9 12.10 16.15 -25.99
N ARG A 10 13.44 16.18 -26.18
CA ARG A 10 14.38 15.19 -25.60
C ARG A 10 14.13 15.07 -24.11
N ARG A 11 13.47 14.00 -23.68
CA ARG A 11 13.21 13.71 -22.28
C ARG A 11 14.52 13.39 -21.58
N SER A 12 14.75 14.06 -20.46
CA SER A 12 16.07 14.09 -19.83
C SER A 12 16.28 12.83 -18.95
N ARG A 13 17.34 12.05 -19.27
CA ARG A 13 17.79 10.96 -18.40
C ARG A 13 18.10 11.44 -16.96
N ARG A 14 18.44 12.74 -16.82
CA ARG A 14 18.67 13.38 -15.53
C ARG A 14 17.37 13.47 -14.73
N ASP A 15 16.30 14.00 -15.33
CA ASP A 15 15.01 14.17 -14.62
C ASP A 15 14.42 12.83 -14.18
N TRP A 16 14.55 11.79 -15.02
CA TRP A 16 14.18 10.43 -14.61
C TRP A 16 14.97 9.94 -13.41
N ARG A 17 16.31 10.12 -13.40
CA ARG A 17 17.13 9.73 -12.26
C ARG A 17 16.75 10.49 -10.99
N LEU A 18 16.50 11.80 -11.10
CA LEU A 18 16.09 12.62 -9.97
C LEU A 18 14.74 12.15 -9.40
N LEU A 19 13.73 11.90 -10.26
CA LEU A 19 12.43 11.44 -9.84
C LEU A 19 12.49 10.03 -9.22
N TRP A 20 13.23 9.12 -9.84
CA TRP A 20 13.43 7.77 -9.33
C TRP A 20 14.15 7.76 -7.97
N SER A 21 15.25 8.52 -7.85
CA SER A 21 16.00 8.62 -6.60
C SER A 21 15.17 9.29 -5.50
N ALA A 22 14.39 10.32 -5.82
CA ALA A 22 13.48 10.95 -4.87
C ALA A 22 12.48 9.93 -4.31
N GLY A 23 11.82 9.15 -5.19
CA GLY A 23 10.90 8.10 -4.76
C GLY A 23 11.57 6.96 -4.00
N ALA A 24 12.77 6.55 -4.41
CA ALA A 24 13.52 5.50 -3.72
C ALA A 24 13.94 5.92 -2.31
N ILE A 25 14.42 7.16 -2.14
CA ILE A 25 14.84 7.69 -0.84
C ILE A 25 13.65 7.88 0.09
N SER A 26 12.57 8.53 -0.38
CA SER A 26 11.37 8.71 0.45
C SER A 26 10.74 7.39 0.85
N SER A 27 10.70 6.39 -0.04
CA SER A 27 10.13 5.09 0.30
C SER A 27 10.91 4.31 1.36
N LEU A 28 12.22 4.56 1.49
CA LEU A 28 13.03 3.99 2.57
C LEU A 28 12.63 4.61 3.93
N GLY A 29 12.50 5.93 3.99
CA GLY A 29 12.01 6.65 5.16
C GLY A 29 10.58 6.24 5.53
N ASP A 30 9.66 6.23 4.54
CA ASP A 30 8.30 5.73 4.72
C ASP A 30 8.27 4.34 5.36
N GLY A 31 9.16 3.43 4.93
CA GLY A 31 9.29 2.10 5.53
C GLY A 31 9.70 2.17 6.99
N ALA A 32 10.67 3.02 7.33
CA ALA A 32 11.10 3.21 8.71
C ALA A 32 9.99 3.79 9.59
N PHE A 33 9.26 4.79 9.09
CA PHE A 33 8.08 5.37 9.75
C PHE A 33 6.99 4.33 10.00
N LEU A 34 6.66 3.52 8.99
CA LEU A 34 5.61 2.49 9.10
C LEU A 34 5.90 1.42 10.16
N ALA A 35 7.16 1.05 10.36
CA ALA A 35 7.52 0.12 11.42
C ALA A 35 7.55 0.82 12.80
N ALA A 36 8.06 2.05 12.85
CA ALA A 36 8.23 2.79 14.09
C ALA A 36 6.90 3.26 14.70
N LEU A 37 5.89 3.59 13.88
CA LEU A 37 4.65 4.17 14.36
C LEU A 37 3.83 3.22 15.25
N PRO A 38 3.61 1.94 14.89
CA PRO A 38 2.98 0.96 15.79
C PRO A 38 3.85 0.63 17.01
N LEU A 39 5.18 0.59 16.85
CA LEU A 39 6.11 0.40 17.97
C LEU A 39 5.98 1.55 18.97
N LEU A 40 5.95 2.79 18.50
CA LEU A 40 5.73 3.96 19.35
C LEU A 40 4.39 3.87 20.09
N ALA A 41 3.30 3.53 19.41
CA ALA A 41 2.00 3.36 20.02
C ALA A 41 2.03 2.29 21.11
N SER A 42 2.74 1.17 20.90
CA SER A 42 2.85 0.08 21.86
C SER A 42 3.72 0.42 23.09
N THR A 43 4.49 1.52 23.06
CA THR A 43 5.15 2.06 24.27
C THR A 43 4.23 2.93 25.11
N MET A 44 3.13 3.43 24.53
CA MET A 44 2.18 4.32 25.18
C MET A 44 0.98 3.57 25.78
N THR A 45 0.62 2.43 25.19
CA THR A 45 -0.55 1.64 25.59
C THR A 45 -0.39 0.18 25.18
N THR A 46 -1.04 -0.71 25.93
CA THR A 46 -1.19 -2.14 25.57
C THR A 46 -2.60 -2.44 25.04
N ASP A 47 -3.47 -1.43 24.94
CA ASP A 47 -4.82 -1.59 24.41
C ASP A 47 -4.78 -1.81 22.88
N PRO A 48 -5.22 -3.00 22.39
CA PRO A 48 -5.21 -3.31 20.98
C PRO A 48 -6.05 -2.35 20.13
N GLN A 49 -7.11 -1.77 20.69
CA GLN A 49 -7.99 -0.86 19.97
C GLN A 49 -7.28 0.46 19.69
N LEU A 50 -6.57 0.99 20.69
CA LEU A 50 -5.79 2.22 20.54
C LEU A 50 -4.62 2.02 19.55
N ILE A 51 -3.94 0.89 19.60
CA ILE A 51 -2.84 0.60 18.65
C ILE A 51 -3.38 0.43 17.23
N ALA A 52 -4.47 -0.29 17.05
CA ALA A 52 -5.13 -0.43 15.75
C ALA A 52 -5.64 0.90 15.20
N GLY A 53 -6.04 1.83 16.09
CA GLY A 53 -6.39 3.20 15.76
C GLY A 53 -5.31 3.92 14.97
N VAL A 54 -4.02 3.68 15.24
CA VAL A 54 -2.91 4.29 14.48
C VAL A 54 -3.00 3.94 12.99
N THR A 55 -3.17 2.66 12.69
CA THR A 55 -3.34 2.19 11.31
C THR A 55 -4.64 2.71 10.69
N ALA A 56 -5.72 2.74 11.46
CA ALA A 56 -7.01 3.24 10.98
C ALA A 56 -6.94 4.73 10.61
N TRP A 57 -6.40 5.57 11.49
CA TRP A 57 -6.23 7.00 11.23
C TRP A 57 -5.26 7.28 10.08
N GLY A 58 -4.17 6.51 9.96
CA GLY A 58 -3.21 6.64 8.86
C GLY A 58 -3.77 6.24 7.49
N THR A 59 -4.73 5.30 7.46
CA THR A 59 -5.35 4.83 6.21
C THR A 59 -6.68 5.51 5.87
N LEU A 60 -7.32 6.15 6.85
CA LEU A 60 -8.60 6.85 6.66
C LEU A 60 -8.57 7.92 5.55
N PRO A 61 -7.49 8.70 5.37
CA PRO A 61 -7.39 9.65 4.27
C PRO A 61 -7.58 9.03 2.88
N TRP A 62 -7.20 7.79 2.68
CA TRP A 62 -7.42 7.11 1.40
C TRP A 62 -8.89 6.92 1.09
N LEU A 63 -9.72 6.69 2.10
CA LEU A 63 -11.17 6.60 1.94
C LEU A 63 -11.80 7.98 1.70
N LEU A 64 -11.38 8.99 2.44
CA LEU A 64 -12.02 10.31 2.45
C LEU A 64 -11.48 11.23 1.35
N ALA A 65 -10.17 11.19 1.10
CA ALA A 65 -9.48 12.20 0.31
C ALA A 65 -8.95 11.69 -1.05
N ALA A 66 -9.00 10.40 -1.37
CA ALA A 66 -8.48 9.91 -2.65
C ALA A 66 -9.11 10.60 -3.86
N LEU A 67 -10.42 10.84 -3.84
CA LEU A 67 -11.12 11.52 -4.92
C LEU A 67 -10.84 13.03 -4.97
N PRO A 68 -10.97 13.80 -3.88
CA PRO A 68 -10.64 15.22 -3.88
C PRO A 68 -9.14 15.47 -4.12
N ALA A 69 -8.24 14.60 -3.63
CA ALA A 69 -6.81 14.71 -3.90
C ALA A 69 -6.48 14.54 -5.39
N GLY A 70 -7.16 13.62 -6.09
CA GLY A 70 -7.06 13.48 -7.53
C GLY A 70 -7.46 14.77 -8.26
N ALA A 71 -8.65 15.30 -7.95
CA ALA A 71 -9.15 16.53 -8.56
C ALA A 71 -8.28 17.76 -8.24
N LEU A 72 -7.69 17.81 -7.05
CA LEU A 72 -6.76 18.88 -6.65
C LEU A 72 -5.42 18.75 -7.39
N ALA A 73 -4.87 17.53 -7.45
CA ALA A 73 -3.63 17.26 -8.17
C ALA A 73 -3.73 17.60 -9.65
N ASP A 74 -4.90 17.39 -10.29
CA ASP A 74 -5.10 17.74 -11.71
C ASP A 74 -5.06 19.24 -11.97
N ARG A 75 -5.41 20.06 -10.98
CA ARG A 75 -5.40 21.53 -11.08
C ARG A 75 -4.07 22.18 -10.74
N LEU A 76 -3.23 21.47 -10.01
CA LEU A 76 -1.96 21.99 -9.50
C LEU A 76 -0.79 21.52 -10.36
N ASP A 77 0.32 22.27 -10.31
CA ASP A 77 1.60 21.87 -10.88
C ASP A 77 2.18 20.70 -10.08
N ALA A 78 2.31 19.53 -10.73
CA ALA A 78 2.65 18.29 -10.05
C ALA A 78 4.01 18.33 -9.35
N ARG A 79 5.02 19.03 -9.92
CA ARG A 79 6.35 19.18 -9.31
C ARG A 79 6.29 20.01 -8.03
N ARG A 80 5.63 21.18 -8.10
CA ARG A 80 5.50 22.06 -6.93
C ARG A 80 4.68 21.40 -5.84
N THR A 81 3.59 20.75 -6.21
CA THR A 81 2.71 20.03 -5.28
C THR A 81 3.45 18.91 -4.58
N LEU A 82 4.15 18.04 -5.33
CA LEU A 82 4.89 16.93 -4.74
C LEU A 82 5.99 17.43 -3.79
N SER A 83 6.77 18.45 -4.21
CA SER A 83 7.81 19.04 -3.36
C SER A 83 7.22 19.68 -2.08
N PHE A 84 6.11 20.43 -2.19
CA PHE A 84 5.46 21.04 -1.04
C PHE A 84 4.89 19.99 -0.07
N VAL A 85 4.26 18.96 -0.60
CA VAL A 85 3.67 17.87 0.21
C VAL A 85 4.76 17.12 0.97
N GLN A 86 5.91 16.84 0.34
CA GLN A 86 7.04 16.20 1.02
C GLN A 86 7.63 17.09 2.13
N LEU A 87 7.70 18.41 1.93
CA LEU A 87 8.10 19.33 3.00
C LEU A 87 7.08 19.33 4.15
N ALA A 88 5.79 19.29 3.85
CA ALA A 88 4.73 19.18 4.86
C ALA A 88 4.84 17.85 5.65
N GLN A 89 5.11 16.74 4.98
CA GLN A 89 5.36 15.45 5.62
C GLN A 89 6.58 15.51 6.54
N ALA A 90 7.70 16.11 6.08
CA ALA A 90 8.88 16.30 6.89
C ALA A 90 8.59 17.13 8.17
N LEU A 91 7.79 18.19 8.06
CA LEU A 91 7.39 19.00 9.21
C LEU A 91 6.50 18.24 10.20
N LEU A 92 5.50 17.51 9.70
CA LEU A 92 4.58 16.72 10.53
C LEU A 92 5.32 15.62 11.30
N ILE A 93 6.19 14.88 10.60
CA ILE A 93 6.97 13.80 11.20
C ILE A 93 8.06 14.36 12.12
N GLY A 94 8.67 15.51 11.75
CA GLY A 94 9.60 16.23 12.62
C GLY A 94 8.96 16.69 13.91
N ALA A 95 7.74 17.21 13.85
CA ALA A 95 6.97 17.55 15.05
C ALA A 95 6.72 16.31 15.93
N LEU A 96 6.35 15.17 15.33
CA LEU A 96 6.21 13.93 16.08
C LEU A 96 7.54 13.49 16.70
N ALA A 97 8.65 13.56 15.97
CA ALA A 97 9.98 13.20 16.48
C ALA A 97 10.37 14.05 17.71
N VAL A 98 10.08 15.35 17.67
CA VAL A 98 10.32 16.24 18.80
C VAL A 98 9.43 15.86 19.99
N LEU A 99 8.13 15.60 19.78
CA LEU A 99 7.23 15.17 20.85
C LEU A 99 7.70 13.87 21.51
N VAL A 100 8.20 12.91 20.70
CA VAL A 100 8.77 11.65 21.20
C VAL A 100 10.02 11.91 22.05
N MET A 101 10.93 12.78 21.59
CA MET A 101 12.15 13.12 22.34
C MET A 101 11.86 13.83 23.68
N LEU A 102 10.85 14.71 23.66
CA LEU A 102 10.42 15.43 24.87
C LEU A 102 9.55 14.56 25.80
N ARG A 103 9.28 13.31 25.41
CA ARG A 103 8.34 12.40 26.10
C ARG A 103 6.97 13.06 26.37
N SER A 104 6.60 14.00 25.52
CA SER A 104 5.34 14.73 25.54
C SER A 104 4.50 14.33 24.34
N GLY A 105 3.23 14.22 24.50
CA GLY A 105 2.31 13.80 23.43
C GLY A 105 1.75 12.40 23.72
N GLY A 106 0.43 12.33 23.68
CA GLY A 106 -0.30 11.06 23.84
C GLY A 106 -0.63 10.43 22.52
N ILE A 107 -1.35 9.30 22.57
CA ILE A 107 -1.80 8.55 21.39
C ILE A 107 -2.58 9.41 20.37
N LEU A 108 -3.28 10.47 20.84
CA LEU A 108 -4.01 11.39 19.97
C LEU A 108 -3.08 12.19 19.05
N ALA A 109 -1.89 12.57 19.51
CA ALA A 109 -0.89 13.23 18.66
C ALA A 109 -0.38 12.27 17.58
N VAL A 110 -0.18 10.99 17.90
CA VAL A 110 0.18 9.95 16.94
C VAL A 110 -0.93 9.80 15.88
N TYR A 111 -2.20 9.77 16.28
CA TYR A 111 -3.34 9.71 15.35
C TYR A 111 -3.40 10.93 14.43
N ALA A 112 -3.26 12.13 14.99
CA ALA A 112 -3.29 13.37 14.22
C ALA A 112 -2.19 13.40 13.16
N VAL A 113 -0.96 13.02 13.53
CA VAL A 113 0.17 12.94 12.58
C VAL A 113 -0.05 11.83 11.57
N ALA A 114 -0.48 10.63 11.99
CA ALA A 114 -0.78 9.53 11.07
C ALA A 114 -1.82 9.93 10.02
N PHE A 115 -2.90 10.60 10.43
CA PHE A 115 -3.92 11.11 9.53
C PHE A 115 -3.38 12.18 8.57
N ALA A 116 -2.67 13.17 9.09
CA ALA A 116 -2.13 14.26 8.29
C ALA A 116 -1.08 13.78 7.26
N VAL A 117 -0.19 12.86 7.68
CA VAL A 117 0.79 12.21 6.79
C VAL A 117 0.07 11.36 5.73
N GLY A 118 -0.94 10.59 6.10
CA GLY A 118 -1.75 9.81 5.15
C GLY A 118 -2.49 10.68 4.13
N LEU A 119 -3.00 11.84 4.56
CA LEU A 119 -3.60 12.83 3.65
C LEU A 119 -2.58 13.38 2.65
N ALA A 120 -1.42 13.74 3.14
CA ALA A 120 -0.29 14.21 2.34
C ALA A 120 0.18 13.11 1.36
N GLU A 121 0.31 11.84 1.81
CA GLU A 121 0.69 10.70 0.97
C GLU A 121 -0.28 10.48 -0.19
N THR A 122 -1.58 10.65 0.05
CA THR A 122 -2.61 10.52 -0.99
C THR A 122 -2.37 11.52 -2.13
N LEU A 123 -2.08 12.78 -1.80
CA LEU A 123 -1.80 13.83 -2.78
C LEU A 123 -0.42 13.64 -3.45
N ALA A 124 0.59 13.22 -2.68
CA ALA A 124 1.94 12.94 -3.19
C ALA A 124 1.91 11.83 -4.25
N LYS A 125 1.16 10.75 -4.01
CA LYS A 125 1.05 9.62 -4.93
C LYS A 125 0.45 10.02 -6.27
N VAL A 126 -0.64 10.77 -6.27
CA VAL A 126 -1.28 11.23 -7.52
C VAL A 126 -0.35 12.18 -8.27
N SER A 127 0.27 13.14 -7.57
CA SER A 127 1.20 14.10 -8.17
C SER A 127 2.44 13.41 -8.76
N GLY A 128 3.00 12.42 -8.07
CA GLY A 128 4.15 11.63 -8.55
C GLY A 128 3.83 10.82 -9.80
N GLN A 129 2.64 10.24 -9.89
CA GLN A 129 2.19 9.50 -11.07
C GLN A 129 2.08 10.40 -12.31
N ARG A 130 1.72 11.67 -12.15
CA ARG A 130 1.64 12.64 -13.25
C ARG A 130 3.02 13.10 -13.77
N LEU A 131 4.06 13.04 -12.94
CA LEU A 131 5.42 13.43 -13.34
C LEU A 131 6.10 12.37 -14.21
N LEU A 132 5.79 11.10 -14.02
CA LEU A 132 6.48 10.02 -14.73
C LEU A 132 6.37 10.12 -16.27
N PRO A 133 5.18 10.34 -16.88
CA PRO A 133 5.07 10.49 -18.33
C PRO A 133 5.75 11.75 -18.89
N VAL A 134 6.02 12.73 -18.03
CA VAL A 134 6.71 13.98 -18.44
C VAL A 134 8.22 13.78 -18.55
N VAL A 135 8.79 12.95 -17.70
CA VAL A 135 10.25 12.74 -17.62
C VAL A 135 10.74 11.49 -18.37
N VAL A 136 9.83 10.58 -18.76
CA VAL A 136 10.15 9.32 -19.44
C VAL A 136 9.48 9.28 -20.82
N ASP A 137 10.19 8.77 -21.83
CA ASP A 137 9.62 8.57 -23.15
C ASP A 137 8.52 7.51 -23.14
N PRO A 138 7.45 7.63 -23.99
CA PRO A 138 6.34 6.68 -24.02
C PRO A 138 6.80 5.23 -24.15
N ALA A 139 7.79 4.95 -25.00
CA ALA A 139 8.35 3.61 -25.18
C ALA A 139 9.08 3.05 -23.96
N GLY A 140 9.48 3.92 -23.01
CA GLY A 140 10.19 3.54 -21.79
C GLY A 140 9.31 3.48 -20.54
N LEU A 141 8.05 3.90 -20.61
CA LEU A 141 7.16 4.06 -19.46
C LEU A 141 6.95 2.75 -18.69
N GLU A 142 6.73 1.64 -19.38
CA GLU A 142 6.58 0.33 -18.72
C GLU A 142 7.80 -0.05 -17.87
N LYS A 143 8.98 0.08 -18.45
CA LYS A 143 10.26 -0.21 -17.78
C LYS A 143 10.51 0.74 -16.60
N ALA A 144 10.17 2.02 -16.76
CA ALA A 144 10.30 3.02 -15.71
C ALA A 144 9.34 2.75 -14.54
N ASN A 145 8.06 2.47 -14.83
CA ASN A 145 7.08 2.06 -13.82
C ASN A 145 7.52 0.79 -13.09
N GLY A 146 7.98 -0.23 -13.82
CA GLY A 146 8.48 -1.45 -13.22
C GLY A 146 9.65 -1.21 -12.25
N ARG A 147 10.64 -0.41 -12.66
CA ARG A 147 11.78 -0.03 -11.82
C ARG A 147 11.37 0.79 -10.59
N GLN A 148 10.44 1.73 -10.77
CA GLN A 148 9.94 2.55 -9.68
C GLN A 148 9.20 1.71 -8.66
N ASN A 149 8.26 0.88 -9.09
CA ASN A 149 7.50 -0.01 -8.20
C ASN A 149 8.40 -1.02 -7.48
N ALA A 150 9.40 -1.58 -8.17
CA ALA A 150 10.37 -2.48 -7.55
C ALA A 150 11.20 -1.78 -6.46
N ALA A 151 11.67 -0.56 -6.73
CA ALA A 151 12.43 0.23 -5.76
C ALA A 151 11.56 0.62 -4.56
N LEU A 152 10.33 1.10 -4.79
CA LEU A 152 9.38 1.46 -3.75
C LEU A 152 9.07 0.27 -2.84
N PHE A 153 8.80 -0.89 -3.43
CA PHE A 153 8.48 -2.10 -2.67
C PHE A 153 9.70 -2.60 -1.87
N ALA A 154 10.87 -2.70 -2.52
CA ALA A 154 12.09 -3.16 -1.86
C ALA A 154 12.49 -2.22 -0.70
N ASN A 155 12.51 -0.93 -0.94
CA ASN A 155 12.91 0.05 0.08
C ASN A 155 11.89 0.12 1.22
N ARG A 156 10.59 0.19 0.91
CA ARG A 156 9.56 0.31 1.96
C ARG A 156 9.46 -0.96 2.80
N GLN A 157 9.47 -2.15 2.17
CA GLN A 157 9.17 -3.41 2.87
C GLN A 157 10.42 -4.11 3.41
N PHE A 158 11.52 -4.16 2.65
CA PHE A 158 12.68 -4.97 3.01
C PHE A 158 13.81 -4.20 3.68
N LEU A 159 13.98 -2.94 3.34
CA LEU A 159 15.04 -2.11 3.90
C LEU A 159 14.51 -1.17 4.97
N GLY A 160 13.43 -0.46 4.69
CA GLY A 160 12.91 0.60 5.54
C GLY A 160 12.31 0.07 6.84
N GLN A 161 11.46 -0.96 6.79
CA GLN A 161 10.83 -1.46 8.01
C GLN A 161 11.83 -2.10 8.98
N PRO A 162 12.78 -2.97 8.57
CA PRO A 162 13.83 -3.45 9.47
C PRO A 162 14.71 -2.32 10.01
N LEU A 163 15.10 -1.38 9.13
CA LEU A 163 15.86 -0.21 9.54
C LEU A 163 15.11 0.61 10.59
N GLY A 164 13.83 0.87 10.37
CA GLY A 164 13.00 1.64 11.29
C GLY A 164 12.86 0.98 12.66
N ALA A 165 12.62 -0.33 12.70
CA ALA A 165 12.54 -1.07 13.95
C ALA A 165 13.89 -1.13 14.68
N PHE A 166 14.99 -1.33 13.95
CA PHE A 166 16.32 -1.28 14.51
C PHE A 166 16.65 0.10 15.11
N LEU A 167 16.42 1.17 14.35
CA LEU A 167 16.62 2.54 14.82
C LEU A 167 15.75 2.87 16.01
N PHE A 168 14.50 2.38 16.03
CA PHE A 168 13.59 2.55 17.17
C PHE A 168 14.14 1.89 18.44
N SER A 169 14.76 0.72 18.33
CA SER A 169 15.38 0.03 19.47
C SER A 169 16.59 0.78 20.02
N VAL A 170 17.28 1.59 19.21
CA VAL A 170 18.39 2.46 19.66
C VAL A 170 17.85 3.72 20.34
N ALA A 171 16.94 4.42 19.68
CA ALA A 171 16.20 5.54 20.25
C ALA A 171 14.87 5.75 19.47
N ALA A 172 13.77 5.87 20.20
CA ALA A 172 12.42 5.94 19.63
C ALA A 172 12.22 7.08 18.62
N GLY A 173 12.98 8.17 18.69
CA GLY A 173 12.91 9.30 17.75
C GLY A 173 13.67 9.11 16.46
N LEU A 174 14.69 8.23 16.41
CA LEU A 174 15.59 8.10 15.27
C LEU A 174 14.92 7.75 13.93
N PRO A 175 14.01 6.76 13.86
CA PRO A 175 13.36 6.42 12.59
C PRO A 175 12.56 7.59 12.01
N PHE A 176 11.96 8.42 12.86
CA PHE A 176 11.23 9.61 12.43
C PHE A 176 12.18 10.67 11.84
N TRP A 177 13.35 10.88 12.44
CA TRP A 177 14.37 11.79 11.89
C TRP A 177 14.96 11.30 10.56
N VAL A 178 15.13 10.00 10.39
CA VAL A 178 15.56 9.41 9.10
C VAL A 178 14.50 9.67 8.03
N ASP A 179 13.22 9.54 8.38
CA ASP A 179 12.14 9.82 7.44
C ASP A 179 12.04 11.32 7.11
N VAL A 180 12.20 12.21 8.09
CA VAL A 180 12.32 13.67 7.86
C VAL A 180 13.42 13.95 6.85
N ALA A 181 14.61 13.40 7.06
CA ALA A 181 15.76 13.61 6.16
C ALA A 181 15.44 13.07 4.75
N SER A 182 14.78 11.91 4.65
CA SER A 182 14.40 11.31 3.39
C SER A 182 13.43 12.19 2.59
N PHE A 183 12.43 12.78 3.24
CA PHE A 183 11.50 13.71 2.61
C PHE A 183 12.14 15.03 2.21
N LEU A 184 13.03 15.59 3.03
CA LEU A 184 13.77 16.81 2.68
C LEU A 184 14.65 16.60 1.44
N VAL A 185 15.40 15.50 1.39
CA VAL A 185 16.21 15.15 0.22
C VAL A 185 15.32 14.92 -1.01
N SER A 186 14.22 14.17 -0.85
CA SER A 186 13.29 13.91 -1.92
C SER A 186 12.65 15.19 -2.45
N ALA A 187 12.23 16.12 -1.58
CA ALA A 187 11.70 17.42 -1.97
C ALA A 187 12.69 18.26 -2.78
N LEU A 188 13.96 18.26 -2.38
CA LEU A 188 15.03 18.94 -3.12
C LEU A 188 15.26 18.32 -4.50
N LEU A 189 15.29 16.99 -4.59
CA LEU A 189 15.44 16.28 -5.87
C LEU A 189 14.25 16.56 -6.81
N VAL A 190 13.02 16.52 -6.30
CA VAL A 190 11.81 16.85 -7.07
C VAL A 190 11.83 18.31 -7.51
N ARG A 191 12.23 19.24 -6.64
CA ARG A 191 12.36 20.66 -7.00
C ARG A 191 13.40 20.91 -8.10
N SER A 192 14.41 20.05 -8.19
CA SER A 192 15.50 20.14 -9.18
C SER A 192 15.13 19.59 -10.55
N LEU A 193 13.91 19.04 -10.72
CA LEU A 193 13.41 18.62 -12.03
C LEU A 193 13.31 19.80 -12.99
N SER A 194 13.75 19.62 -14.23
CA SER A 194 13.70 20.66 -15.26
C SER A 194 12.27 20.87 -15.77
N ARG A 195 11.43 19.85 -15.65
CA ARG A 195 10.06 19.82 -16.19
C ARG A 195 9.04 19.57 -15.11
N SER A 196 7.84 20.05 -15.38
CA SER A 196 6.67 19.83 -14.55
C SER A 196 5.48 19.37 -15.40
N ALA A 197 4.51 18.74 -14.74
CA ALA A 197 3.20 18.51 -15.31
C ALA A 197 2.28 19.65 -14.84
N PRO A 198 1.98 20.64 -15.68
CA PRO A 198 1.08 21.73 -15.31
C PRO A 198 -0.32 21.19 -15.03
N GLY A 199 -1.08 21.90 -14.24
CA GLY A 199 -2.47 21.59 -14.00
C GLY A 199 -3.28 21.66 -15.28
N VAL A 200 -4.13 20.68 -15.53
CA VAL A 200 -5.08 20.66 -16.64
C VAL A 200 -6.46 20.89 -16.05
N ALA A 201 -7.13 21.95 -16.49
CA ALA A 201 -8.49 22.25 -16.08
C ALA A 201 -9.51 21.41 -16.87
N ASP A 202 -9.44 20.08 -16.78
CA ASP A 202 -10.52 19.24 -17.34
C ASP A 202 -11.67 19.18 -16.32
N ARG A 203 -12.81 19.79 -16.68
CA ARG A 203 -14.02 19.89 -15.84
C ARG A 203 -14.90 18.63 -15.92
N ARG A 204 -14.43 17.52 -16.47
CA ARG A 204 -15.25 16.32 -16.48
C ARG A 204 -15.55 15.92 -15.04
N ALA A 205 -16.83 15.80 -14.74
CA ALA A 205 -17.26 15.48 -13.40
C ALA A 205 -16.71 14.10 -13.01
N LEU A 206 -15.71 14.04 -12.15
CA LEU A 206 -15.10 12.82 -11.61
C LEU A 206 -16.17 11.80 -11.18
N ARG A 207 -17.30 12.30 -10.65
CA ARG A 207 -18.47 11.48 -10.30
C ARG A 207 -19.04 10.71 -11.50
N SER A 208 -19.09 11.30 -12.69
CA SER A 208 -19.62 10.62 -13.90
C SER A 208 -18.68 9.53 -14.39
N GLU A 209 -17.38 9.73 -14.25
CA GLU A 209 -16.37 8.73 -14.62
C GLU A 209 -16.34 7.54 -13.66
N ILE A 210 -16.45 7.79 -12.35
CA ILE A 210 -16.60 6.73 -11.35
C ILE A 210 -17.91 5.97 -11.58
N ALA A 211 -19.02 6.67 -11.80
CA ALA A 211 -20.31 6.04 -12.07
C ALA A 211 -20.27 5.16 -13.34
N ALA A 212 -19.53 5.58 -14.37
CA ALA A 212 -19.34 4.77 -15.57
C ALA A 212 -18.50 3.50 -15.28
N GLY A 213 -17.41 3.63 -14.50
CA GLY A 213 -16.61 2.48 -14.05
C GLY A 213 -17.41 1.50 -13.20
N VAL A 214 -18.21 2.00 -12.25
CA VAL A 214 -19.09 1.18 -11.39
C VAL A 214 -20.14 0.44 -12.23
N ARG A 215 -20.83 1.15 -13.13
CA ARG A 215 -21.85 0.52 -14.00
C ARG A 215 -21.24 -0.57 -14.86
N TRP A 216 -20.11 -0.30 -15.48
CA TRP A 216 -19.43 -1.30 -16.30
C TRP A 216 -18.99 -2.51 -15.47
N LEU A 217 -18.39 -2.29 -14.30
CA LEU A 217 -17.99 -3.38 -13.40
C LEU A 217 -19.17 -4.18 -12.89
N ALA A 218 -20.30 -3.52 -12.59
CA ALA A 218 -21.54 -4.18 -12.16
C ALA A 218 -22.11 -5.11 -13.24
N SER A 219 -21.96 -4.77 -14.52
CA SER A 219 -22.42 -5.59 -15.66
C SER A 219 -21.50 -6.79 -15.97
N HIS A 220 -20.30 -6.87 -15.33
CA HIS A 220 -19.33 -7.94 -15.55
C HIS A 220 -19.19 -8.83 -14.30
N PRO A 221 -19.99 -9.90 -14.15
CA PRO A 221 -20.08 -10.69 -12.91
C PRO A 221 -18.72 -11.20 -12.40
N LEU A 222 -17.86 -11.69 -13.30
CA LEU A 222 -16.53 -12.18 -12.92
C LEU A 222 -15.64 -11.07 -12.33
N LEU A 223 -15.49 -9.95 -13.06
CA LEU A 223 -14.62 -8.85 -12.60
C LEU A 223 -15.18 -8.15 -11.36
N ARG A 224 -16.51 -8.05 -11.26
CA ARG A 224 -17.18 -7.58 -10.03
C ARG A 224 -16.82 -8.47 -8.84
N THR A 225 -16.96 -9.78 -8.99
CA THR A 225 -16.61 -10.74 -7.93
C THR A 225 -15.16 -10.64 -7.52
N LEU A 226 -14.23 -10.58 -8.48
CA LEU A 226 -12.80 -10.42 -8.20
C LEU A 226 -12.48 -9.09 -7.50
N SER A 227 -13.17 -8.01 -7.85
CA SER A 227 -13.00 -6.71 -7.19
C SER A 227 -13.55 -6.69 -5.76
N LEU A 228 -14.70 -7.33 -5.52
CA LEU A 228 -15.25 -7.50 -4.18
C LEU A 228 -14.35 -8.39 -3.31
N LEU A 229 -13.84 -9.49 -3.86
CA LEU A 229 -12.88 -10.36 -3.18
C LEU A 229 -11.59 -9.61 -2.82
N ALA A 230 -11.10 -8.72 -3.70
CA ALA A 230 -9.97 -7.86 -3.39
C ALA A 230 -10.27 -6.90 -2.21
N GLY A 231 -11.46 -6.31 -2.17
CA GLY A 231 -11.91 -5.49 -1.04
C GLY A 231 -11.97 -6.26 0.27
N VAL A 232 -12.60 -7.45 0.27
CA VAL A 232 -12.65 -8.34 1.44
C VAL A 232 -11.25 -8.78 1.87
N ALA A 233 -10.36 -9.08 0.89
CA ALA A 233 -9.00 -9.47 1.18
C ALA A 233 -8.20 -8.35 1.86
N ASN A 234 -8.37 -7.10 1.42
CA ASN A 234 -7.73 -5.94 2.05
C ASN A 234 -8.30 -5.67 3.44
N LEU A 235 -9.62 -5.69 3.61
CA LEU A 235 -10.26 -5.57 4.92
C LEU A 235 -9.70 -6.60 5.89
N ALA A 236 -9.68 -7.87 5.51
CA ALA A 236 -9.19 -8.97 6.34
C ALA A 236 -7.69 -8.86 6.64
N ASN A 237 -6.90 -8.40 5.66
CA ASN A 237 -5.47 -8.19 5.87
C ASN A 237 -5.21 -7.08 6.91
N PHE A 238 -5.91 -5.95 6.81
CA PHE A 238 -5.76 -4.86 7.78
C PHE A 238 -6.36 -5.21 9.15
N LEU A 239 -7.40 -6.05 9.20
CA LEU A 239 -7.92 -6.62 10.43
C LEU A 239 -6.84 -7.44 11.16
N ALA A 240 -6.08 -8.27 10.45
CA ALA A 240 -5.01 -9.08 11.04
C ALA A 240 -3.76 -8.25 11.38
N MET A 241 -3.39 -7.28 10.50
CA MET A 241 -2.14 -6.52 10.62
C MET A 241 -2.21 -5.39 11.65
N ALA A 242 -3.40 -4.86 11.98
CA ALA A 242 -3.54 -3.68 12.86
C ALA A 242 -2.97 -3.88 14.27
N THR A 243 -2.97 -5.11 14.76
CA THR A 243 -2.43 -5.49 16.08
C THR A 243 -1.20 -6.40 15.98
N PHE A 244 -0.58 -6.47 14.80
CA PHE A 244 0.56 -7.37 14.54
C PHE A 244 1.76 -7.08 15.43
N VAL A 245 2.01 -5.81 15.77
CA VAL A 245 3.09 -5.43 16.69
C VAL A 245 2.91 -6.06 18.06
N LEU A 246 1.69 -6.04 18.61
CA LEU A 246 1.38 -6.71 19.88
C LEU A 246 1.50 -8.22 19.77
N PHE A 247 1.01 -8.81 18.66
CA PHE A 247 1.13 -10.25 18.45
C PHE A 247 2.59 -10.70 18.48
N VAL A 248 3.49 -9.96 17.83
CA VAL A 248 4.92 -10.30 17.76
C VAL A 248 5.62 -10.04 19.10
N ARG A 249 5.35 -8.90 19.76
CA ARG A 249 6.01 -8.53 21.01
C ARG A 249 5.49 -9.29 22.22
N ASP A 250 4.18 -9.24 22.43
CA ASP A 250 3.59 -9.69 23.69
C ASP A 250 3.30 -11.20 23.68
N ARG A 251 2.92 -11.76 22.51
CA ARG A 251 2.67 -13.20 22.41
C ARG A 251 3.91 -14.01 22.10
N LEU A 252 4.83 -13.50 21.25
CA LEU A 252 6.05 -14.23 20.87
C LEU A 252 7.30 -13.78 21.63
N GLY A 253 7.21 -12.74 22.47
CA GLY A 253 8.32 -12.24 23.26
C GLY A 253 9.46 -11.62 22.43
N VAL A 254 9.16 -11.10 21.24
CA VAL A 254 10.17 -10.59 20.30
C VAL A 254 10.53 -9.16 20.64
N SER A 255 11.84 -8.84 20.65
CA SER A 255 12.33 -7.47 20.87
C SER A 255 11.99 -6.53 19.72
N ASP A 256 12.00 -5.21 19.99
CA ASP A 256 11.72 -4.18 18.98
C ASP A 256 12.68 -4.28 17.76
N ALA A 257 13.97 -4.53 18.00
CA ALA A 257 14.94 -4.72 16.92
C ALA A 257 14.61 -5.93 16.05
N ALA A 258 14.19 -7.05 16.66
CA ALA A 258 13.84 -8.26 15.94
C ALA A 258 12.48 -8.16 15.22
N TYR A 259 11.57 -7.28 15.69
CA TYR A 259 10.29 -7.02 15.03
C TYR A 259 10.46 -6.65 13.55
N GLY A 260 11.40 -5.75 13.24
CA GLY A 260 11.68 -5.37 11.85
C GLY A 260 12.17 -6.54 10.98
N VAL A 261 12.97 -7.43 11.56
CA VAL A 261 13.42 -8.66 10.88
C VAL A 261 12.22 -9.59 10.61
N VAL A 262 11.33 -9.76 11.58
CA VAL A 262 10.10 -10.54 11.41
C VAL A 262 9.26 -9.98 10.27
N VAL A 263 9.05 -8.66 10.24
CA VAL A 263 8.31 -8.00 9.16
C VAL A 263 8.98 -8.21 7.79
N ALA A 264 10.31 -8.08 7.71
CA ALA A 264 11.05 -8.34 6.47
C ALA A 264 10.90 -9.80 6.01
N LEU A 265 11.03 -10.75 6.91
CA LEU A 265 10.88 -12.18 6.61
C LEU A 265 9.48 -12.51 6.09
N THR A 266 8.42 -11.89 6.65
CA THR A 266 7.07 -12.07 6.11
C THR A 266 6.93 -11.57 4.67
N GLY A 267 7.73 -10.59 4.26
CA GLY A 267 7.76 -10.05 2.90
C GLY A 267 8.48 -10.95 1.88
N VAL A 268 9.34 -11.87 2.31
CA VAL A 268 10.10 -12.77 1.42
C VAL A 268 9.17 -13.56 0.50
N GLY A 269 8.05 -14.05 1.02
CA GLY A 269 7.05 -14.72 0.22
C GLY A 269 6.52 -13.87 -0.93
N GLY A 270 6.28 -12.58 -0.70
CA GLY A 270 5.81 -11.63 -1.71
C GLY A 270 6.82 -11.44 -2.85
N VAL A 271 8.11 -11.38 -2.53
CA VAL A 271 9.19 -11.30 -3.53
C VAL A 271 9.26 -12.58 -4.36
N LEU A 272 9.35 -13.72 -3.71
CA LEU A 272 9.38 -15.03 -4.39
C LEU A 272 8.12 -15.21 -5.25
N GLY A 273 6.94 -14.84 -4.72
CA GLY A 273 5.69 -14.86 -5.46
C GLY A 273 5.74 -13.97 -6.70
N SER A 274 6.29 -12.76 -6.60
CA SER A 274 6.40 -11.84 -7.74
C SER A 274 7.30 -12.37 -8.85
N PHE A 275 8.44 -13.00 -8.51
CA PHE A 275 9.34 -13.61 -9.48
C PHE A 275 8.75 -14.86 -10.14
N LEU A 276 8.01 -15.67 -9.39
CA LEU A 276 7.48 -16.95 -9.86
C LEU A 276 6.07 -16.81 -10.48
N SER A 277 5.36 -15.73 -10.24
CA SER A 277 3.96 -15.56 -10.62
C SER A 277 3.72 -15.74 -12.12
N ALA A 278 4.53 -15.13 -12.99
CA ALA A 278 4.37 -15.27 -14.44
C ALA A 278 4.52 -16.72 -14.91
N ARG A 279 5.48 -17.45 -14.32
CA ARG A 279 5.73 -18.87 -14.64
C ARG A 279 4.60 -19.76 -14.12
N ILE A 280 4.13 -19.52 -12.89
CA ILE A 280 3.05 -20.29 -12.26
C ILE A 280 1.72 -20.04 -12.98
N VAL A 281 1.37 -18.77 -13.21
CA VAL A 281 0.15 -18.41 -13.93
C VAL A 281 0.17 -18.92 -15.36
N GLY A 282 1.31 -18.83 -16.05
CA GLY A 282 1.48 -19.38 -17.39
C GLY A 282 1.34 -20.90 -17.46
N ARG A 283 1.83 -21.63 -16.45
CA ARG A 283 1.79 -23.10 -16.42
C ARG A 283 0.43 -23.66 -15.99
N PHE A 284 -0.19 -23.08 -14.96
CA PHE A 284 -1.41 -23.60 -14.35
C PHE A 284 -2.68 -22.88 -14.78
N GLY A 285 -2.54 -21.72 -15.44
CA GLY A 285 -3.63 -20.83 -15.83
C GLY A 285 -4.11 -19.93 -14.70
N GLY A 286 -4.66 -18.75 -15.06
CA GLY A 286 -5.11 -17.75 -14.10
C GLY A 286 -6.22 -18.25 -13.18
N ARG A 287 -7.19 -18.99 -13.70
CA ARG A 287 -8.32 -19.55 -12.91
C ARG A 287 -7.85 -20.45 -11.79
N ARG A 288 -7.01 -21.46 -12.09
CA ARG A 288 -6.49 -22.39 -11.08
C ARG A 288 -5.68 -21.66 -10.03
N THR A 289 -4.82 -20.73 -10.46
CA THR A 289 -4.00 -19.92 -9.56
C THR A 289 -4.87 -19.12 -8.59
N VAL A 290 -5.92 -18.43 -9.08
CA VAL A 290 -6.84 -17.67 -8.25
C VAL A 290 -7.57 -18.59 -7.27
N LEU A 291 -8.13 -19.71 -7.73
CA LEU A 291 -8.82 -20.66 -6.85
C LEU A 291 -7.90 -21.21 -5.76
N THR A 292 -6.67 -21.59 -6.10
CA THR A 292 -5.70 -22.07 -5.10
C THR A 292 -5.40 -21.02 -4.05
N THR A 293 -5.14 -19.77 -4.47
CA THR A 293 -4.82 -18.67 -3.53
C THR A 293 -6.02 -18.30 -2.64
N LEU A 294 -7.26 -18.45 -3.14
CA LEU A 294 -8.48 -18.20 -2.38
C LEU A 294 -8.65 -19.14 -1.18
N PHE A 295 -8.07 -20.33 -1.22
CA PHE A 295 -8.12 -21.29 -0.10
C PHE A 295 -6.82 -21.33 0.69
N VAL A 296 -5.66 -21.25 0.04
CA VAL A 296 -4.36 -21.27 0.71
C VAL A 296 -4.19 -20.11 1.67
N THR A 297 -4.52 -18.89 1.24
CA THR A 297 -4.31 -17.70 2.08
C THR A 297 -5.16 -17.71 3.37
N PRO A 298 -6.51 -17.92 3.33
CA PRO A 298 -7.29 -17.94 4.55
C PRO A 298 -6.91 -19.10 5.46
N THR A 299 -6.58 -20.27 4.91
CA THR A 299 -6.09 -21.41 5.70
C THR A 299 -4.81 -21.06 6.43
N ALA A 300 -3.84 -20.45 5.72
CA ALA A 300 -2.58 -20.01 6.33
C ALA A 300 -2.82 -18.97 7.44
N MET A 301 -3.78 -18.04 7.27
CA MET A 301 -4.12 -17.06 8.31
C MET A 301 -4.76 -17.71 9.54
N ILE A 302 -5.67 -18.66 9.36
CA ILE A 302 -6.28 -19.41 10.47
C ILE A 302 -5.22 -20.21 11.21
N VAL A 303 -4.39 -20.97 10.49
CA VAL A 303 -3.29 -21.76 11.08
C VAL A 303 -2.30 -20.87 11.82
N LEU A 304 -1.97 -19.67 11.27
CA LEU A 304 -1.12 -18.69 11.92
C LEU A 304 -1.73 -18.24 13.26
N GLY A 305 -3.01 -17.88 13.29
CA GLY A 305 -3.67 -17.47 14.53
C GLY A 305 -3.70 -18.57 15.59
N LEU A 306 -3.88 -19.83 15.17
CA LEU A 306 -3.97 -20.98 16.09
C LEU A 306 -2.61 -21.47 16.59
N TYR A 307 -1.62 -21.58 15.70
CA TYR A 307 -0.39 -22.34 15.94
C TYR A 307 0.90 -21.53 15.89
N ALA A 308 0.88 -20.23 15.55
CA ALA A 308 2.10 -19.42 15.58
C ALA A 308 2.49 -19.09 17.04
N HIS A 309 3.37 -19.90 17.60
CA HIS A 309 3.96 -19.70 18.92
C HIS A 309 5.45 -19.35 18.85
N ASP A 310 6.03 -19.30 17.67
CA ASP A 310 7.42 -18.98 17.39
C ASP A 310 7.58 -18.17 16.10
N ILE A 311 8.73 -17.53 15.94
CA ILE A 311 9.05 -16.65 14.80
C ILE A 311 9.07 -17.43 13.48
N VAL A 312 9.53 -18.67 13.49
CA VAL A 312 9.69 -19.49 12.26
C VAL A 312 8.32 -19.83 11.71
N THR A 313 7.43 -20.34 12.55
CA THR A 313 6.05 -20.67 12.16
C THR A 313 5.30 -19.41 11.70
N LEU A 314 5.44 -18.30 12.43
CA LEU A 314 4.84 -17.02 12.05
C LEU A 314 5.32 -16.59 10.65
N THR A 315 6.63 -16.48 10.46
CA THR A 315 7.22 -15.96 9.21
C THR A 315 6.95 -16.87 8.03
N ALA A 316 6.95 -18.18 8.21
CA ALA A 316 6.62 -19.16 7.17
C ALA A 316 5.17 -19.00 6.70
N LEU A 317 4.21 -19.00 7.63
CA LEU A 317 2.79 -18.86 7.30
C LEU A 317 2.46 -17.48 6.72
N ALA A 318 3.03 -16.40 7.27
CA ALA A 318 2.88 -15.07 6.72
C ALA A 318 3.52 -14.94 5.31
N SER A 319 4.66 -15.59 5.07
CA SER A 319 5.27 -15.66 3.73
C SER A 319 4.38 -16.38 2.72
N ILE A 320 3.66 -17.43 3.12
CA ILE A 320 2.66 -18.10 2.28
C ILE A 320 1.54 -17.12 1.89
N THR A 321 1.08 -16.28 2.81
CA THR A 321 0.01 -15.30 2.52
C THR A 321 0.49 -14.24 1.52
N THR A 322 1.69 -13.69 1.68
CA THR A 322 2.27 -12.68 0.79
C THR A 322 2.64 -13.25 -0.58
N PHE A 323 3.15 -14.47 -0.63
CA PHE A 323 3.38 -15.22 -1.86
C PHE A 323 2.08 -15.38 -2.66
N SER A 324 1.03 -15.88 -2.00
CA SER A 324 -0.29 -16.08 -2.61
C SER A 324 -0.90 -14.76 -3.10
N ALA A 325 -0.71 -13.65 -2.37
CA ALA A 325 -1.16 -12.33 -2.79
C ALA A 325 -0.49 -11.86 -4.09
N SER A 326 0.81 -12.14 -4.26
CA SER A 326 1.53 -11.83 -5.50
C SER A 326 0.98 -12.62 -6.70
N LEU A 327 0.72 -13.93 -6.53
CA LEU A 327 0.10 -14.77 -7.57
C LEU A 327 -1.30 -14.27 -7.94
N TRP A 328 -2.12 -13.94 -6.94
CA TRP A 328 -3.44 -13.36 -7.14
C TRP A 328 -3.37 -12.07 -7.95
N ASN A 329 -2.51 -11.14 -7.56
CA ASN A 329 -2.39 -9.85 -8.22
C ASN A 329 -2.03 -9.99 -9.70
N VAL A 330 -1.07 -10.85 -10.05
CA VAL A 330 -0.67 -11.07 -11.45
C VAL A 330 -1.80 -11.71 -12.25
N ALA A 331 -2.45 -12.75 -11.71
CA ALA A 331 -3.54 -13.45 -12.40
C ALA A 331 -4.75 -12.53 -12.65
N VAL A 332 -5.17 -11.76 -11.64
CA VAL A 332 -6.33 -10.86 -11.75
C VAL A 332 -6.02 -9.65 -12.62
N MET A 333 -4.80 -9.08 -12.50
CA MET A 333 -4.39 -7.94 -13.34
C MET A 333 -4.32 -8.32 -14.82
N SER A 334 -3.74 -9.48 -15.13
CA SER A 334 -3.70 -10.01 -16.51
C SER A 334 -5.10 -10.21 -17.09
N LEU A 335 -6.02 -10.79 -16.30
CA LEU A 335 -7.41 -10.93 -16.75
C LEU A 335 -8.08 -9.57 -16.96
N ARG A 336 -7.89 -8.63 -16.05
CA ARG A 336 -8.46 -7.27 -16.16
C ARG A 336 -7.98 -6.57 -17.43
N GLN A 337 -6.68 -6.63 -17.72
CA GLN A 337 -6.08 -6.02 -18.91
C GLN A 337 -6.58 -6.61 -20.22
N ARG A 338 -6.96 -7.90 -20.24
CA ARG A 338 -7.53 -8.57 -21.42
C ARG A 338 -9.03 -8.34 -21.60
N THR A 339 -9.76 -8.03 -20.52
CA THR A 339 -11.23 -7.97 -20.54
C THR A 339 -11.77 -6.55 -20.56
N VAL A 340 -11.09 -5.60 -19.94
CA VAL A 340 -11.56 -4.21 -19.84
C VAL A 340 -11.15 -3.42 -21.07
N PRO A 341 -12.08 -2.75 -21.79
CA PRO A 341 -11.76 -1.86 -22.88
C PRO A 341 -10.78 -0.75 -22.45
N ALA A 342 -9.85 -0.37 -23.35
CA ALA A 342 -8.79 0.59 -23.03
C ALA A 342 -9.33 1.93 -22.48
N GLU A 343 -10.47 2.40 -23.01
CA GLU A 343 -11.13 3.66 -22.64
C GLU A 343 -11.72 3.62 -21.23
N LEU A 344 -12.02 2.42 -20.72
CA LEU A 344 -12.61 2.20 -19.39
C LEU A 344 -11.61 1.71 -18.35
N MET A 345 -10.38 1.36 -18.77
CA MET A 345 -9.37 0.77 -17.90
C MET A 345 -9.09 1.65 -16.66
N GLY A 346 -8.91 2.95 -16.84
CA GLY A 346 -8.67 3.89 -15.75
C GLY A 346 -9.86 3.99 -14.77
N ARG A 347 -11.09 4.02 -15.32
CA ARG A 347 -12.32 4.13 -14.52
C ARG A 347 -12.57 2.86 -13.68
N VAL A 348 -12.39 1.68 -14.28
CA VAL A 348 -12.50 0.40 -13.58
C VAL A 348 -11.38 0.22 -12.55
N ALA A 349 -10.16 0.65 -12.86
CA ALA A 349 -9.05 0.62 -11.94
C ALA A 349 -9.30 1.52 -10.71
N SER A 350 -9.87 2.72 -10.90
CA SER A 350 -10.21 3.63 -9.79
C SER A 350 -11.24 3.04 -8.83
N VAL A 351 -12.27 2.35 -9.36
CA VAL A 351 -13.23 1.63 -8.53
C VAL A 351 -12.55 0.50 -7.74
N GLY A 352 -11.65 -0.25 -8.37
CA GLY A 352 -10.86 -1.29 -7.71
C GLY A 352 -9.97 -0.75 -6.59
N LEU A 353 -9.33 0.41 -6.80
CA LEU A 353 -8.51 1.09 -5.80
C LEU A 353 -9.37 1.58 -4.62
N LEU A 354 -10.55 2.15 -4.89
CA LEU A 354 -11.47 2.59 -3.84
C LEU A 354 -11.91 1.41 -2.96
N LEU A 355 -12.25 0.28 -3.57
CA LEU A 355 -12.60 -0.95 -2.83
C LEU A 355 -11.41 -1.49 -2.03
N ALA A 356 -10.20 -1.46 -2.59
CA ALA A 356 -9.01 -1.96 -1.92
C ALA A 356 -8.57 -1.07 -0.75
N PHE A 357 -8.45 0.24 -0.97
CA PHE A 357 -7.96 1.17 0.05
C PHE A 357 -9.05 1.64 1.02
N GLY A 358 -10.29 1.78 0.56
CA GLY A 358 -11.40 2.23 1.40
C GLY A 358 -11.79 1.23 2.50
N THR A 359 -11.48 -0.05 2.35
CA THR A 359 -11.75 -1.07 3.38
C THR A 359 -10.66 -1.17 4.45
N GLN A 360 -9.48 -0.58 4.24
CA GLN A 360 -8.34 -0.66 5.15
C GLN A 360 -8.62 -0.09 6.55
N PRO A 361 -9.13 1.15 6.71
CA PRO A 361 -9.38 1.70 8.05
C PRO A 361 -10.47 0.91 8.79
N ILE A 362 -11.47 0.41 8.06
CA ILE A 362 -12.53 -0.42 8.64
C ILE A 362 -11.91 -1.73 9.16
N GLY A 363 -11.09 -2.39 8.34
CA GLY A 363 -10.37 -3.59 8.73
C GLY A 363 -9.51 -3.36 9.98
N ALA A 364 -8.75 -2.27 10.04
CA ALA A 364 -7.90 -1.94 11.17
C ALA A 364 -8.71 -1.75 12.46
N LEU A 365 -9.80 -0.99 12.43
CA LEU A 365 -10.66 -0.80 13.60
C LEU A 365 -11.27 -2.11 14.08
N LEU A 366 -11.81 -2.93 13.17
CA LEU A 366 -12.33 -4.25 13.50
C LEU A 366 -11.25 -5.15 14.10
N GLY A 367 -10.02 -5.06 13.60
CA GLY A 367 -8.88 -5.83 14.13
C GLY A 367 -8.56 -5.49 15.58
N GLY A 368 -8.58 -4.21 15.94
CA GLY A 368 -8.41 -3.76 17.32
C GLY A 368 -9.53 -4.25 18.24
N LEU A 369 -10.80 -4.14 17.79
CA LEU A 369 -11.95 -4.64 18.56
C LEU A 369 -11.87 -6.16 18.77
N VAL A 370 -11.61 -6.93 17.73
CA VAL A 370 -11.50 -8.39 17.77
C VAL A 370 -10.36 -8.81 18.70
N ALA A 371 -9.21 -8.13 18.64
CA ALA A 371 -8.08 -8.41 19.52
C ALA A 371 -8.39 -8.08 20.97
N GLY A 372 -9.10 -6.98 21.24
CA GLY A 372 -9.49 -6.58 22.59
C GLY A 372 -10.49 -7.56 23.24
N TRP A 373 -11.40 -8.16 22.45
CA TRP A 373 -12.41 -9.09 22.98
C TRP A 373 -11.92 -10.53 23.10
N TRP A 374 -11.15 -11.00 22.10
CA TRP A 374 -10.82 -12.43 21.95
C TRP A 374 -9.33 -12.71 21.93
N GLY A 375 -8.51 -11.70 22.20
CA GLY A 375 -7.05 -11.80 22.24
C GLY A 375 -6.35 -11.68 20.90
N LEU A 376 -5.03 -11.54 20.94
CA LEU A 376 -4.18 -11.14 19.80
C LEU A 376 -4.14 -12.13 18.63
N ALA A 377 -4.52 -13.40 18.87
CA ALA A 377 -4.63 -14.42 17.82
C ALA A 377 -5.92 -14.30 16.99
N ALA A 378 -6.98 -13.82 17.62
CA ALA A 378 -8.32 -13.80 17.04
C ALA A 378 -8.41 -13.00 15.72
N PRO A 379 -7.74 -11.85 15.55
CA PRO A 379 -7.74 -11.12 14.28
C PRO A 379 -7.30 -11.97 13.09
N TRP A 380 -6.30 -12.82 13.26
CA TRP A 380 -5.82 -13.73 12.21
C TRP A 380 -6.85 -14.80 11.85
N ILE A 381 -7.47 -15.39 12.85
CA ILE A 381 -8.51 -16.43 12.69
C ILE A 381 -9.73 -15.82 12.00
N VAL A 382 -10.24 -14.68 12.51
CA VAL A 382 -11.40 -13.99 11.95
C VAL A 382 -11.15 -13.54 10.52
N ALA A 383 -9.98 -12.96 10.24
CA ALA A 383 -9.58 -12.57 8.89
C ALA A 383 -9.57 -13.77 7.92
N GLY A 384 -9.02 -14.90 8.36
CA GLY A 384 -9.03 -16.14 7.60
C GLY A 384 -10.44 -16.67 7.35
N VAL A 385 -11.29 -16.69 8.39
CA VAL A 385 -12.69 -17.15 8.26
C VAL A 385 -13.48 -16.26 7.30
N VAL A 386 -13.38 -14.93 7.44
CA VAL A 386 -14.05 -13.97 6.54
C VAL A 386 -13.62 -14.19 5.08
N ARG A 387 -12.34 -14.39 4.82
CA ARG A 387 -11.82 -14.68 3.47
C ARG A 387 -12.29 -16.04 2.96
N LEU A 388 -12.34 -17.06 3.81
CA LEU A 388 -12.79 -18.40 3.44
C LEU A 388 -14.28 -18.38 3.07
N VAL A 389 -15.12 -17.71 3.86
CA VAL A 389 -16.55 -17.53 3.55
C VAL A 389 -16.73 -16.81 2.22
N ALA A 390 -15.99 -15.72 1.99
CA ALA A 390 -16.03 -14.98 0.73
C ALA A 390 -15.55 -15.85 -0.45
N ALA A 391 -14.52 -16.69 -0.26
CA ALA A 391 -14.04 -17.63 -1.27
C ALA A 391 -15.12 -18.64 -1.67
N VAL A 392 -15.78 -19.28 -0.69
CA VAL A 392 -16.86 -20.25 -0.92
C VAL A 392 -18.06 -19.59 -1.63
N ALA A 393 -18.47 -18.41 -1.16
CA ALA A 393 -19.59 -17.66 -1.76
C ALA A 393 -19.32 -17.25 -3.22
N SER A 394 -18.05 -17.09 -3.58
CA SER A 394 -17.63 -16.64 -4.93
C SER A 394 -17.36 -17.78 -5.91
N LEU A 395 -17.45 -19.05 -5.53
CA LEU A 395 -17.11 -20.18 -6.40
C LEU A 395 -17.95 -20.18 -7.69
N ARG A 396 -19.28 -19.96 -7.59
CA ARG A 396 -20.16 -19.95 -8.76
C ARG A 396 -19.80 -18.89 -9.81
N PRO A 397 -19.59 -17.59 -9.46
CA PRO A 397 -19.14 -16.60 -10.45
C PRO A 397 -17.78 -16.93 -11.07
N LEU A 398 -16.87 -17.56 -10.32
CA LEU A 398 -15.55 -17.94 -10.81
C LEU A 398 -15.57 -19.10 -11.82
N THR A 399 -16.67 -19.87 -11.91
CA THR A 399 -16.82 -20.86 -12.99
C THR A 399 -16.92 -20.22 -14.38
N ARG A 400 -17.28 -18.93 -14.46
CA ARG A 400 -17.38 -18.16 -15.70
C ARG A 400 -16.02 -17.61 -16.20
N TRP A 401 -14.92 -18.06 -15.62
CA TRP A 401 -13.57 -17.68 -16.07
C TRP A 401 -13.35 -18.16 -17.50
N PRO A 402 -12.87 -17.29 -18.43
CA PRO A 402 -12.58 -17.68 -19.80
C PRO A 402 -11.57 -18.83 -19.86
N THR A 403 -11.87 -19.88 -20.60
CA THR A 403 -11.00 -21.08 -20.71
C THR A 403 -9.77 -20.87 -21.60
N SER A 404 -9.76 -19.78 -22.39
CA SER A 404 -8.70 -19.41 -23.35
C SER A 404 -7.74 -18.33 -22.82
N ALA A 405 -7.67 -18.11 -21.53
CA ALA A 405 -6.80 -17.10 -20.95
C ALA A 405 -5.58 -17.71 -20.24
#